data_dfd6e3e1efaa4fd7e0e2a2ad7cb44898
#
_entry.id   dfd6e3e1efaa4fd7e0e2a2ad7cb44898
#
_cell.length_a   1.000
_cell.length_b   1.000
_cell.length_c   1.000
_cell.angle_alpha   90.00
_cell.angle_beta   90.00
_cell.angle_gamma   90.00
#
_symmetry.space_group_name_H-M   'P 1'
#
loop_
_entity.id
_entity.type
_entity.pdbx_description
1 polymer ?
#
loop_
_entity_poly.entity_id
_entity_poly.type
_entity_poly.pdbx_seq_one_letter_code
_entity_poly.pdbx_strand_id
1 'polypeptide(L)'
;MIPATLTCAKAGPVRLSHRSLTNLLGGLCIILSLLLFGQSLWIFAKAQLAQVLLERAFTQSVVLGKPVKAWSWADTWPVARLEIPRLQAEAIVLHGGSGEALAFGPALLDETSGIGEAGTAVIAAHRDTHFAFLRDVVVGDVIAITDDTGVVFTYRVTDTSIVDWNRSGIDAHAAGHNLVLSTCYPFGAITHGPLRYLVHAELTPAARASPLLSPP
;
A
#
# COMPACT_ATOMS: atom_id res chain seq x y z
N MET A 1 -43.54 -61.61 -41.51
CA MET A 1 -43.13 -61.02 -40.23
C MET A 1 -41.64 -61.27 -40.02
N ILE A 2 -40.74 -60.27 -40.24
CA ILE A 2 -39.32 -60.41 -40.08
C ILE A 2 -38.97 -59.54 -38.88
N PRO A 3 -38.28 -60.04 -37.83
CA PRO A 3 -37.89 -59.25 -36.69
C PRO A 3 -36.66 -58.46 -37.00
N ALA A 4 -36.69 -57.14 -36.84
CA ALA A 4 -35.53 -56.25 -36.93
C ALA A 4 -34.70 -56.37 -35.67
N THR A 5 -33.52 -56.99 -35.77
CA THR A 5 -32.50 -57.01 -34.70
C THR A 5 -31.77 -55.67 -34.68
N LEU A 6 -32.01 -54.89 -33.64
CA LEU A 6 -31.25 -53.68 -33.29
C LEU A 6 -29.88 -54.09 -32.77
N THR A 7 -28.84 -53.89 -33.61
CA THR A 7 -27.45 -54.08 -33.22
C THR A 7 -26.98 -52.86 -32.44
N CYS A 8 -26.86 -53.01 -31.13
CA CYS A 8 -26.25 -51.99 -30.27
C CYS A 8 -24.75 -51.92 -30.50
N ALA A 9 -24.28 -50.88 -31.18
CA ALA A 9 -22.85 -50.63 -31.40
C ALA A 9 -22.20 -50.27 -30.08
N LYS A 10 -21.38 -51.19 -29.55
CA LYS A 10 -20.57 -51.00 -28.35
C LYS A 10 -19.43 -50.05 -28.67
N ALA A 11 -19.53 -48.79 -28.20
CA ALA A 11 -18.44 -47.85 -28.29
C ALA A 11 -17.24 -48.37 -27.50
N GLY A 12 -16.15 -48.73 -28.18
CA GLY A 12 -14.92 -49.17 -27.57
C GLY A 12 -14.22 -48.03 -26.82
N PRO A 13 -13.39 -48.32 -25.79
CA PRO A 13 -12.68 -47.28 -25.06
C PRO A 13 -11.72 -46.53 -26.01
N VAL A 14 -11.85 -45.21 -26.06
CA VAL A 14 -10.94 -44.34 -26.80
C VAL A 14 -9.57 -44.38 -26.12
N ARG A 15 -8.66 -45.16 -26.68
CA ARG A 15 -7.24 -45.19 -26.23
C ARG A 15 -6.53 -43.97 -26.78
N LEU A 16 -6.38 -42.91 -25.98
CA LEU A 16 -5.54 -41.78 -26.30
C LEU A 16 -4.07 -42.27 -26.41
N SER A 17 -3.42 -41.96 -27.52
CA SER A 17 -1.98 -42.29 -27.67
C SER A 17 -1.17 -41.42 -26.72
N HIS A 18 -0.03 -41.93 -26.22
CA HIS A 18 0.87 -41.15 -25.33
C HIS A 18 1.21 -39.77 -25.92
N ARG A 19 1.41 -39.70 -27.24
CA ARG A 19 1.67 -38.43 -27.94
C ARG A 19 0.50 -37.45 -27.88
N SER A 20 -0.74 -37.95 -27.98
CA SER A 20 -1.94 -37.12 -27.87
C SER A 20 -2.13 -36.60 -26.46
N LEU A 21 -1.83 -37.42 -25.44
CA LEU A 21 -1.89 -37.04 -24.03
C LEU A 21 -0.83 -35.98 -23.69
N THR A 22 0.42 -36.15 -24.14
CA THR A 22 1.48 -35.16 -23.89
C THR A 22 1.21 -33.83 -24.58
N ASN A 23 0.66 -33.85 -25.81
CA ASN A 23 0.28 -32.61 -26.50
C ASN A 23 -0.90 -31.91 -25.80
N LEU A 24 -1.88 -32.67 -25.29
CA LEU A 24 -3.01 -32.11 -24.55
C LEU A 24 -2.53 -31.48 -23.23
N LEU A 25 -1.68 -32.18 -22.47
CA LEU A 25 -1.09 -31.64 -21.24
C LEU A 25 -0.24 -30.41 -21.51
N GLY A 26 0.59 -30.42 -22.54
CA GLY A 26 1.38 -29.27 -22.95
C GLY A 26 0.52 -28.06 -23.32
N GLY A 27 -0.53 -28.28 -24.11
CA GLY A 27 -1.50 -27.24 -24.43
C GLY A 27 -2.21 -26.68 -23.21
N LEU A 28 -2.65 -27.53 -22.27
CA LEU A 28 -3.26 -27.11 -21.01
C LEU A 28 -2.30 -26.27 -20.14
N CYS A 29 -1.05 -26.69 -20.03
CA CYS A 29 -0.01 -25.94 -19.30
C CYS A 29 0.22 -24.55 -19.92
N ILE A 30 0.26 -24.46 -21.24
CA ILE A 30 0.42 -23.17 -21.96
C ILE A 30 -0.78 -22.26 -21.66
N ILE A 31 -2.00 -22.77 -21.80
CA ILE A 31 -3.21 -21.99 -21.51
C ILE A 31 -3.23 -21.51 -20.06
N LEU A 32 -2.94 -22.40 -19.10
CA LEU A 32 -2.90 -22.04 -17.68
C LEU A 32 -1.83 -20.96 -17.40
N SER A 33 -0.65 -21.10 -18.02
CA SER A 33 0.43 -20.12 -17.88
C SER A 33 0.02 -18.75 -18.42
N LEU A 34 -0.64 -18.71 -19.59
CA LEU A 34 -1.15 -17.46 -20.17
C LEU A 34 -2.22 -16.81 -19.31
N LEU A 35 -3.13 -17.61 -18.72
CA LEU A 35 -4.15 -17.09 -17.82
C LEU A 35 -3.53 -16.51 -16.53
N LEU A 36 -2.59 -17.20 -15.90
CA LEU A 36 -1.90 -16.72 -14.70
C LEU A 36 -1.07 -15.46 -14.99
N PHE A 37 -0.38 -15.43 -16.11
CA PHE A 37 0.38 -14.26 -16.55
C PHE A 37 -0.55 -13.05 -16.82
N GLY A 38 -1.64 -13.27 -17.53
CA GLY A 38 -2.65 -12.23 -17.78
C GLY A 38 -3.26 -11.69 -16.51
N GLN A 39 -3.56 -12.56 -15.53
CA GLN A 39 -4.07 -12.15 -14.23
C GLN A 39 -3.05 -11.33 -13.43
N SER A 40 -1.78 -11.73 -13.42
CA SER A 40 -0.70 -10.98 -12.76
C SER A 40 -0.53 -9.59 -13.38
N LEU A 41 -0.53 -9.49 -14.71
CA LEU A 41 -0.45 -8.21 -15.41
C LEU A 41 -1.66 -7.31 -15.10
N TRP A 42 -2.85 -7.90 -15.03
CA TRP A 42 -4.07 -7.17 -14.66
C TRP A 42 -4.03 -6.62 -13.24
N ILE A 43 -3.54 -7.40 -12.26
CA ILE A 43 -3.37 -6.94 -10.87
C ILE A 43 -2.36 -5.79 -10.81
N PHE A 44 -1.21 -5.95 -11.49
CA PHE A 44 -0.21 -4.90 -11.58
C PHE A 44 -0.75 -3.60 -12.20
N ALA A 45 -1.46 -3.70 -13.31
CA ALA A 45 -2.06 -2.55 -13.99
C ALA A 45 -3.08 -1.81 -13.10
N LYS A 46 -3.92 -2.55 -12.36
CA LYS A 46 -4.85 -1.96 -11.39
C LYS A 46 -4.13 -1.25 -10.24
N ALA A 47 -3.05 -1.83 -9.73
CA ALA A 47 -2.27 -1.20 -8.66
C ALA A 47 -1.66 0.13 -9.13
N GLN A 48 -1.07 0.17 -10.33
CA GLN A 48 -0.54 1.41 -10.91
C GLN A 48 -1.62 2.46 -11.16
N LEU A 49 -2.77 2.03 -11.69
CA LEU A 49 -3.91 2.94 -11.90
C LEU A 49 -4.39 3.53 -10.57
N ALA A 50 -4.46 2.73 -9.50
CA ALA A 50 -4.86 3.22 -8.18
C ALA A 50 -3.90 4.30 -7.67
N GLN A 51 -2.58 4.14 -7.81
CA GLN A 51 -1.60 5.17 -7.42
C GLN A 51 -1.81 6.48 -8.21
N VAL A 52 -2.01 6.40 -9.52
CA VAL A 52 -2.30 7.59 -10.35
C VAL A 52 -3.60 8.29 -9.91
N LEU A 53 -4.64 7.51 -9.56
CA LEU A 53 -5.91 8.08 -9.11
C LEU A 53 -5.78 8.72 -7.72
N LEU A 54 -5.02 8.11 -6.81
CA LEU A 54 -4.73 8.67 -5.48
C LEU A 54 -3.95 9.98 -5.59
N GLU A 55 -2.92 10.03 -6.44
CA GLU A 55 -2.14 11.24 -6.70
C GLU A 55 -3.00 12.38 -7.25
N ARG A 56 -3.88 12.08 -8.21
CA ARG A 56 -4.84 13.07 -8.73
C ARG A 56 -5.83 13.53 -7.67
N ALA A 57 -6.35 12.61 -6.85
CA ALA A 57 -7.27 12.94 -5.78
C ALA A 57 -6.60 13.83 -4.73
N PHE A 58 -5.35 13.55 -4.35
CA PHE A 58 -4.57 14.40 -3.45
C PHE A 58 -4.39 15.81 -4.02
N THR A 59 -3.92 15.92 -5.27
CA THR A 59 -3.76 17.23 -5.92
C THR A 59 -5.07 18.00 -5.99
N GLN A 60 -6.18 17.33 -6.26
CA GLN A 60 -7.51 17.96 -6.25
C GLN A 60 -7.93 18.37 -4.84
N SER A 61 -7.62 17.59 -3.80
CA SER A 61 -7.90 17.95 -2.41
C SER A 61 -7.20 19.26 -2.03
N VAL A 62 -5.90 19.39 -2.35
CA VAL A 62 -5.12 20.62 -2.13
C VAL A 62 -5.72 21.81 -2.84
N VAL A 63 -6.11 21.67 -4.12
CA VAL A 63 -6.69 22.78 -4.91
C VAL A 63 -8.07 23.20 -4.42
N LEU A 64 -8.90 22.22 -4.04
CA LEU A 64 -10.29 22.47 -3.65
C LEU A 64 -10.47 22.79 -2.15
N GLY A 65 -9.43 22.56 -1.33
CA GLY A 65 -9.48 22.73 0.13
C GLY A 65 -10.49 21.79 0.80
N LYS A 66 -10.72 20.61 0.24
CA LYS A 66 -11.61 19.58 0.79
C LYS A 66 -11.20 18.17 0.35
N PRO A 67 -11.47 17.14 1.17
CA PRO A 67 -11.15 15.76 0.83
C PRO A 67 -11.80 15.32 -0.48
N VAL A 68 -11.01 14.73 -1.39
CA VAL A 68 -11.46 14.15 -2.65
C VAL A 68 -11.11 12.66 -2.66
N LYS A 69 -12.10 11.81 -2.90
CA LYS A 69 -11.90 10.38 -3.03
C LYS A 69 -11.34 10.02 -4.40
N ALA A 70 -10.41 9.06 -4.45
CA ALA A 70 -9.82 8.60 -5.70
C ALA A 70 -10.85 7.87 -6.61
N TRP A 71 -11.86 7.22 -6.01
CA TRP A 71 -13.03 6.64 -6.66
C TRP A 71 -14.26 6.75 -5.75
N SER A 72 -15.46 6.73 -6.32
CA SER A 72 -16.70 7.08 -5.62
C SER A 72 -17.09 6.14 -4.47
N TRP A 73 -16.63 4.88 -4.51
CA TRP A 73 -16.91 3.87 -3.48
C TRP A 73 -15.75 3.65 -2.50
N ALA A 74 -14.67 4.45 -2.56
CA ALA A 74 -13.59 4.38 -1.59
C ALA A 74 -14.11 4.71 -0.19
N ASP A 75 -13.67 3.96 0.81
CA ASP A 75 -13.91 4.25 2.23
C ASP A 75 -12.86 5.19 2.84
N THR A 76 -11.84 5.51 2.06
CA THR A 76 -10.71 6.36 2.42
C THR A 76 -10.46 7.46 1.38
N TRP A 77 -9.65 8.45 1.73
CA TRP A 77 -9.20 9.54 0.85
C TRP A 77 -7.76 9.95 1.19
N PRO A 78 -7.02 10.55 0.25
CA PRO A 78 -5.69 11.10 0.52
C PRO A 78 -5.74 12.25 1.54
N VAL A 79 -4.88 12.20 2.55
CA VAL A 79 -4.73 13.25 3.57
C VAL A 79 -3.36 13.92 3.54
N ALA A 80 -2.35 13.25 2.96
CA ALA A 80 -1.02 13.83 2.86
C ALA A 80 -0.19 13.12 1.78
N ARG A 81 0.92 13.76 1.42
CA ARG A 81 2.05 13.17 0.69
C ARG A 81 3.25 13.11 1.62
N LEU A 82 3.84 11.93 1.77
CA LEU A 82 5.05 11.69 2.53
C LEU A 82 6.23 11.54 1.58
N GLU A 83 7.34 12.22 1.86
CA GLU A 83 8.57 12.16 1.08
C GLU A 83 9.78 11.99 2.00
N ILE A 84 10.72 11.13 1.61
CA ILE A 84 12.06 11.02 2.25
C ILE A 84 13.10 11.26 1.16
N PRO A 85 13.59 12.50 1.00
CA PRO A 85 14.42 12.90 -0.14
C PRO A 85 15.69 12.07 -0.30
N ARG A 86 16.38 11.72 0.81
CA ARG A 86 17.60 10.91 0.75
C ARG A 86 17.35 9.54 0.11
N LEU A 87 16.18 8.95 0.31
CA LEU A 87 15.82 7.63 -0.22
C LEU A 87 15.07 7.73 -1.56
N GLN A 88 14.75 8.94 -2.02
CA GLN A 88 13.85 9.17 -3.16
C GLN A 88 12.52 8.38 -3.01
N ALA A 89 12.08 8.25 -1.76
CA ALA A 89 10.86 7.54 -1.41
C ALA A 89 9.71 8.54 -1.29
N GLU A 90 8.57 8.19 -1.88
CA GLU A 90 7.34 8.98 -1.87
C GLU A 90 6.14 8.06 -1.70
N ALA A 91 5.12 8.51 -0.98
CA ALA A 91 3.85 7.80 -0.84
C ALA A 91 2.70 8.76 -0.51
N ILE A 92 1.52 8.48 -1.07
CA ILE A 92 0.29 9.16 -0.68
C ILE A 92 -0.25 8.51 0.59
N VAL A 93 -0.42 9.30 1.64
CA VAL A 93 -0.98 8.88 2.93
C VAL A 93 -2.49 9.00 2.88
N LEU A 94 -3.17 7.95 3.32
CA LEU A 94 -4.63 7.83 3.31
C LEU A 94 -5.21 8.07 4.70
N HIS A 95 -6.47 8.44 4.76
CA HIS A 95 -7.24 8.55 6.00
C HIS A 95 -7.62 7.17 6.53
N GLY A 96 -7.43 6.94 7.83
CA GLY A 96 -7.89 5.77 8.55
C GLY A 96 -7.06 4.51 8.32
N GLY A 97 -7.05 3.62 9.33
CA GLY A 97 -6.30 2.37 9.32
C GLY A 97 -7.08 1.16 8.79
N SER A 98 -8.08 1.35 7.91
CA SER A 98 -8.86 0.24 7.37
C SER A 98 -8.00 -0.70 6.50
N GLY A 99 -8.44 -1.94 6.35
CA GLY A 99 -7.77 -2.90 5.47
C GLY A 99 -7.75 -2.44 4.01
N GLU A 100 -8.76 -1.68 3.57
CA GLU A 100 -8.80 -1.09 2.24
C GLU A 100 -7.76 0.03 2.11
N ALA A 101 -7.69 0.97 3.04
CA ALA A 101 -6.69 2.03 3.03
C ALA A 101 -5.26 1.45 2.97
N LEU A 102 -4.94 0.51 3.86
CA LEU A 102 -3.62 -0.12 3.91
C LEU A 102 -3.26 -0.93 2.65
N ALA A 103 -4.24 -1.41 1.90
CA ALA A 103 -3.99 -2.09 0.63
C ALA A 103 -3.51 -1.13 -0.47
N PHE A 104 -3.89 0.15 -0.40
CA PHE A 104 -3.59 1.15 -1.43
C PHE A 104 -2.46 2.11 -1.04
N GLY A 105 -2.18 2.30 0.25
CA GLY A 105 -1.15 3.23 0.70
C GLY A 105 -0.83 3.15 2.19
N PRO A 106 0.13 3.95 2.67
CA PRO A 106 0.25 4.27 4.09
C PRO A 106 -1.01 4.96 4.58
N ALA A 107 -1.37 4.72 5.84
CA ALA A 107 -2.57 5.29 6.42
C ALA A 107 -2.27 6.01 7.73
N LEU A 108 -2.80 7.23 7.89
CA LEU A 108 -2.83 7.97 9.15
C LEU A 108 -3.91 7.36 10.04
N LEU A 109 -3.53 6.92 11.24
CA LEU A 109 -4.43 6.25 12.16
C LEU A 109 -5.37 7.24 12.87
N ASP A 110 -6.68 6.93 12.93
CA ASP A 110 -7.72 7.83 13.42
C ASP A 110 -7.59 8.21 14.90
N GLU A 111 -7.03 7.31 15.73
CA GLU A 111 -6.89 7.53 17.19
C GLU A 111 -5.59 8.25 17.56
N THR A 112 -4.96 8.95 16.60
CA THR A 112 -3.70 9.66 16.76
C THR A 112 -3.85 11.13 16.35
N SER A 113 -2.85 11.97 16.69
CA SER A 113 -2.89 13.37 16.31
C SER A 113 -2.80 13.56 14.80
N GLY A 114 -3.33 14.67 14.30
CA GLY A 114 -3.15 15.08 12.92
C GLY A 114 -1.69 15.45 12.61
N ILE A 115 -1.37 15.51 11.33
CA ILE A 115 -0.02 15.89 10.86
C ILE A 115 0.24 17.35 11.25
N GLY A 116 1.36 17.59 11.93
CA GLY A 116 1.73 18.93 12.42
C GLY A 116 0.97 19.39 13.67
N GLU A 117 0.05 18.61 14.21
CA GLU A 117 -0.65 18.90 15.47
C GLU A 117 0.17 18.49 16.69
N ALA A 118 -0.24 19.00 17.88
CA ALA A 118 0.37 18.58 19.14
C ALA A 118 0.01 17.13 19.45
N GLY A 119 0.98 16.35 19.90
CA GLY A 119 0.85 14.92 20.13
C GLY A 119 1.70 14.10 19.18
N THR A 120 1.23 12.89 18.86
CA THR A 120 1.92 11.97 17.96
C THR A 120 0.99 11.55 16.81
N ALA A 121 1.34 11.90 15.59
CA ALA A 121 0.73 11.36 14.38
C ALA A 121 1.33 9.98 14.07
N VAL A 122 0.52 8.97 13.82
CA VAL A 122 0.99 7.62 13.48
C VAL A 122 0.55 7.26 12.08
N ILE A 123 1.52 6.98 11.21
CA ILE A 123 1.27 6.51 9.86
C ILE A 123 1.75 5.05 9.76
N ALA A 124 0.84 4.15 9.41
CA ALA A 124 1.12 2.72 9.28
C ALA A 124 1.03 2.26 7.82
N ALA A 125 1.88 1.29 7.44
CA ALA A 125 1.80 0.65 6.13
C ALA A 125 2.43 -0.75 6.12
N HIS A 126 2.20 -1.49 5.04
CA HIS A 126 2.83 -2.80 4.83
C HIS A 126 4.33 -2.69 4.56
N ARG A 127 5.12 -3.54 5.26
CA ARG A 127 6.61 -3.57 5.18
C ARG A 127 7.16 -3.98 3.82
N ASP A 128 6.41 -4.76 3.07
CA ASP A 128 6.90 -5.38 1.82
C ASP A 128 6.51 -4.56 0.57
N THR A 129 5.70 -3.49 0.77
CA THR A 129 5.24 -2.60 -0.28
C THR A 129 5.52 -1.13 0.06
N HIS A 130 4.53 -0.43 0.59
CA HIS A 130 4.56 1.02 0.79
C HIS A 130 5.61 1.50 1.79
N PHE A 131 5.95 0.70 2.82
CA PHE A 131 7.00 1.01 3.80
C PHE A 131 8.23 0.09 3.69
N ALA A 132 8.46 -0.51 2.52
CA ALA A 132 9.67 -1.29 2.28
C ALA A 132 10.96 -0.46 2.47
N PHE A 133 10.91 0.84 2.17
CA PHE A 133 12.03 1.77 2.32
C PHE A 133 12.38 2.10 3.77
N LEU A 134 11.51 1.82 4.77
CA LEU A 134 11.82 2.11 6.18
C LEU A 134 13.04 1.33 6.69
N ARG A 135 13.41 0.22 6.07
CA ARG A 135 14.64 -0.52 6.38
C ARG A 135 15.92 0.31 6.22
N ASP A 136 15.86 1.31 5.34
CA ASP A 136 17.01 2.13 4.93
C ASP A 136 16.98 3.52 5.57
N VAL A 137 15.97 3.81 6.40
CA VAL A 137 15.85 5.05 7.16
C VAL A 137 16.85 5.05 8.31
N VAL A 138 17.53 6.18 8.51
CA VAL A 138 18.50 6.38 9.58
C VAL A 138 18.16 7.61 10.42
N VAL A 139 18.63 7.65 11.65
CA VAL A 139 18.53 8.83 12.52
C VAL A 139 19.16 10.05 11.83
N GLY A 140 18.44 11.17 11.86
CA GLY A 140 18.83 12.42 11.19
C GLY A 140 18.20 12.59 9.80
N ASP A 141 17.58 11.56 9.22
CA ASP A 141 16.82 11.70 7.97
C ASP A 141 15.72 12.74 8.10
N VAL A 142 15.42 13.38 6.98
CA VAL A 142 14.34 14.34 6.85
C VAL A 142 13.13 13.63 6.23
N ILE A 143 11.97 13.78 6.87
CA ILE A 143 10.67 13.36 6.35
C ILE A 143 9.88 14.64 6.09
N ALA A 144 9.53 14.90 4.83
CA ALA A 144 8.64 15.97 4.46
C ALA A 144 7.22 15.41 4.28
N ILE A 145 6.24 16.06 4.89
CA ILE A 145 4.83 15.70 4.72
C ILE A 145 4.06 16.94 4.28
N THR A 146 3.50 16.87 3.08
CA THR A 146 2.56 17.88 2.57
C THR A 146 1.15 17.41 2.90
N ASP A 147 0.40 18.20 3.67
CA ASP A 147 -0.99 17.88 3.99
C ASP A 147 -1.96 18.18 2.83
N ASP A 148 -3.23 17.87 3.00
CA ASP A 148 -4.30 18.11 2.02
C ASP A 148 -4.67 19.60 1.87
N THR A 149 -4.07 20.50 2.66
CA THR A 149 -4.15 21.97 2.50
C THR A 149 -2.94 22.53 1.75
N GLY A 150 -1.94 21.69 1.43
CA GLY A 150 -0.70 22.09 0.76
C GLY A 150 0.38 22.64 1.71
N VAL A 151 0.19 22.55 3.03
CA VAL A 151 1.19 22.94 4.02
C VAL A 151 2.23 21.83 4.16
N VAL A 152 3.51 22.21 4.14
CA VAL A 152 4.62 21.26 4.28
C VAL A 152 5.12 21.25 5.72
N PHE A 153 5.12 20.09 6.33
CA PHE A 153 5.68 19.80 7.64
C PHE A 153 6.97 19.01 7.48
N THR A 154 8.06 19.50 8.06
CA THR A 154 9.36 18.82 7.99
C THR A 154 9.68 18.20 9.34
N TYR A 155 9.78 16.89 9.37
CA TYR A 155 10.19 16.12 10.54
C TYR A 155 11.63 15.64 10.38
N ARG A 156 12.31 15.46 11.50
CA ARG A 156 13.64 14.84 11.57
C ARG A 156 13.57 13.54 12.37
N VAL A 157 14.09 12.47 11.80
CA VAL A 157 14.15 11.16 12.48
C VAL A 157 15.07 11.27 13.69
N THR A 158 14.54 10.91 14.85
CA THR A 158 15.23 10.97 16.15
C THR A 158 15.65 9.59 16.65
N ASP A 159 14.84 8.54 16.36
CA ASP A 159 15.12 7.18 16.80
C ASP A 159 14.42 6.14 15.91
N THR A 160 14.86 4.89 16.02
CA THR A 160 14.18 3.73 15.44
C THR A 160 14.11 2.61 16.48
N SER A 161 12.97 1.92 16.57
CA SER A 161 12.76 0.88 17.57
C SER A 161 12.00 -0.33 17.02
N ILE A 162 12.21 -1.49 17.67
CA ILE A 162 11.45 -2.72 17.39
C ILE A 162 10.66 -3.06 18.65
N VAL A 163 9.34 -3.15 18.50
CA VAL A 163 8.41 -3.31 19.63
C VAL A 163 7.37 -4.41 19.34
N ASP A 164 6.74 -4.93 20.38
CA ASP A 164 5.54 -5.75 20.22
C ASP A 164 4.35 -4.86 19.81
N TRP A 165 3.50 -5.35 18.90
CA TRP A 165 2.35 -4.59 18.39
C TRP A 165 1.37 -4.13 19.48
N ASN A 166 1.26 -4.88 20.58
CA ASN A 166 0.37 -4.58 21.71
C ASN A 166 1.07 -3.81 22.85
N ARG A 167 2.35 -3.49 22.72
CA ARG A 167 3.17 -2.75 23.69
C ARG A 167 4.11 -1.79 22.96
N SER A 168 3.54 -1.03 22.02
CA SER A 168 4.33 -0.12 21.18
C SER A 168 4.99 1.02 21.96
N GLY A 169 4.42 1.41 23.11
CA GLY A 169 4.86 2.58 23.86
C GLY A 169 4.55 3.92 23.19
N ILE A 170 3.81 3.92 22.08
CA ILE A 170 3.39 5.16 21.42
C ILE A 170 2.33 5.83 22.28
N ASP A 171 2.59 7.08 22.67
CA ASP A 171 1.64 7.96 23.34
C ASP A 171 1.10 8.97 22.31
N ALA A 172 -0.17 8.83 21.95
CA ALA A 172 -0.83 9.73 21.00
C ALA A 172 -0.90 11.18 21.51
N HIS A 173 -0.83 11.40 22.83
CA HIS A 173 -0.91 12.70 23.49
C HIS A 173 0.44 13.19 24.03
N ALA A 174 1.56 12.61 23.58
CA ALA A 174 2.89 13.04 23.98
C ALA A 174 3.11 14.53 23.74
N ALA A 175 3.92 15.16 24.59
CA ALA A 175 4.28 16.57 24.38
C ALA A 175 5.04 16.77 23.07
N GLY A 176 4.84 17.93 22.42
CA GLY A 176 5.50 18.27 21.14
C GLY A 176 4.66 17.92 19.92
N HIS A 177 5.30 17.85 18.77
CA HIS A 177 4.69 17.51 17.47
C HIS A 177 5.48 16.33 16.89
N ASN A 178 5.00 15.13 17.17
CA ASN A 178 5.72 13.91 16.87
C ASN A 178 5.09 13.17 15.69
N LEU A 179 5.93 12.42 14.98
CA LEU A 179 5.54 11.52 13.91
C LEU A 179 6.12 10.14 14.18
N VAL A 180 5.30 9.10 14.03
CA VAL A 180 5.75 7.70 14.05
C VAL A 180 5.35 7.03 12.74
N LEU A 181 6.33 6.50 12.00
CA LEU A 181 6.06 5.60 10.88
C LEU A 181 6.16 4.16 11.39
N SER A 182 5.10 3.37 11.18
CA SER A 182 4.99 2.01 11.73
C SER A 182 4.81 0.97 10.62
N THR A 183 5.59 -0.12 10.71
CA THR A 183 5.42 -1.27 9.81
C THR A 183 5.69 -2.59 10.53
N CYS A 184 5.36 -3.73 9.90
CA CYS A 184 5.67 -5.05 10.42
C CYS A 184 7.18 -5.34 10.41
N TYR A 185 7.65 -6.16 11.36
CA TYR A 185 9.03 -6.60 11.48
C TYR A 185 9.10 -8.13 11.70
N PRO A 186 10.18 -8.83 11.25
CA PRO A 186 11.34 -8.34 10.48
C PRO A 186 11.04 -8.11 9.00
N PHE A 187 11.83 -7.24 8.36
CA PHE A 187 11.77 -7.03 6.91
C PHE A 187 12.11 -8.32 6.16
N GLY A 188 11.39 -8.61 5.06
CA GLY A 188 11.59 -9.79 4.24
C GLY A 188 11.07 -11.12 4.84
N ALA A 189 10.42 -11.11 6.02
CA ALA A 189 9.82 -12.31 6.58
C ALA A 189 8.58 -12.75 5.79
N ILE A 190 8.48 -14.04 5.51
CA ILE A 190 7.33 -14.63 4.80
C ILE A 190 6.10 -14.71 5.71
N THR A 191 6.32 -14.91 7.02
CA THR A 191 5.25 -15.03 8.02
C THR A 191 4.96 -13.71 8.73
N HIS A 192 3.71 -13.54 9.16
CA HIS A 192 3.33 -12.43 10.03
C HIS A 192 3.85 -12.68 11.44
N GLY A 193 4.41 -11.63 12.06
CA GLY A 193 4.91 -11.68 13.43
C GLY A 193 4.30 -10.58 14.30
N PRO A 194 4.48 -10.67 15.62
CA PRO A 194 3.96 -9.68 16.57
C PRO A 194 4.75 -8.37 16.56
N LEU A 195 5.94 -8.35 15.95
CA LEU A 195 6.84 -7.21 16.02
C LEU A 195 6.50 -6.12 15.01
N ARG A 196 6.75 -4.87 15.41
CA ARG A 196 6.65 -3.66 14.59
C ARG A 196 7.98 -2.94 14.60
N TYR A 197 8.34 -2.40 13.44
CA TYR A 197 9.43 -1.45 13.30
C TYR A 197 8.84 -0.05 13.31
N LEU A 198 9.34 0.78 14.22
CA LEU A 198 8.92 2.16 14.40
C LEU A 198 10.06 3.09 14.02
N VAL A 199 9.76 4.14 13.27
CA VAL A 199 10.63 5.28 13.01
C VAL A 199 10.00 6.47 13.73
N HIS A 200 10.70 7.02 14.71
CA HIS A 200 10.30 8.19 15.49
C HIS A 200 10.91 9.45 14.88
N ALA A 201 10.11 10.49 14.72
CA ALA A 201 10.58 11.77 14.20
C ALA A 201 9.87 12.94 14.90
N GLU A 202 10.54 14.07 14.99
CA GLU A 202 10.04 15.31 15.60
C GLU A 202 9.95 16.42 14.57
N LEU A 203 8.91 17.26 14.69
CA LEU A 203 8.74 18.42 13.82
C LEU A 203 9.88 19.43 14.04
N THR A 204 10.49 19.85 12.94
CA THR A 204 11.57 20.82 12.98
C THR A 204 11.00 22.25 13.07
N PRO A 205 11.42 23.07 14.04
CA PRO A 205 10.84 24.42 14.25
C PRO A 205 10.89 25.37 13.05
N ALA A 206 11.77 25.13 12.09
CA ALA A 206 12.03 26.00 10.94
C ALA A 206 11.14 25.74 9.72
N ALA A 207 10.16 24.85 9.78
CA ALA A 207 9.52 24.28 8.59
C ALA A 207 8.00 24.38 8.54
N ARG A 208 7.43 25.53 8.89
CA ARG A 208 6.13 25.93 8.33
C ARG A 208 6.40 26.79 7.09
N ALA A 209 6.78 26.17 5.98
CA ALA A 209 6.85 26.88 4.71
C ALA A 209 5.44 27.08 4.20
N SER A 210 5.10 28.35 3.92
CA SER A 210 3.84 28.73 3.27
C SER A 210 3.63 27.99 1.94
N PRO A 211 2.37 27.84 1.47
CA PRO A 211 2.04 27.08 0.27
C PRO A 211 2.86 27.57 -0.93
N LEU A 212 3.38 26.63 -1.70
CA LEU A 212 3.99 26.89 -3.01
C LEU A 212 2.89 27.36 -3.98
N LEU A 213 2.48 28.62 -3.84
CA LEU A 213 1.82 29.36 -4.91
C LEU A 213 2.94 29.84 -5.85
N SER A 214 3.34 29.03 -6.79
CA SER A 214 4.01 29.50 -8.00
C SER A 214 2.93 29.84 -9.01
N PRO A 215 2.81 31.11 -9.43
CA PRO A 215 1.94 31.49 -10.54
C PRO A 215 2.66 31.24 -11.88
N PRO A 216 1.98 31.51 -13.00
CA PRO A 216 1.58 30.69 -14.13
C PRO A 216 2.65 30.49 -15.16
#